data_2d6bb868fd8a2e5e3c0bac35c890c649
#
_entry.id   2d6bb868fd8a2e5e3c0bac35c890c649
#
_cell.length_a   1.000
_cell.length_b   1.000
_cell.length_c   1.000
_cell.angle_alpha   90.00
_cell.angle_beta   90.00
_cell.angle_gamma   90.00
#
_symmetry.space_group_name_H-M   'P 1'
#
loop_
_entity.id
_entity.type
_entity.pdbx_description
1 polymer ?
#
loop_
_entity_poly.entity_id
_entity_poly.type
_entity_poly.pdbx_seq_one_letter_code
_entity_poly.pdbx_strand_id
1 'polypeptide(L)'
;MIACAARTGSTMLVRTLRSHPDLIVHGEVWGDHMVGVDGPLGVRCGEGQEAWDALQDLRFREPAHALDMFLDLHQAQSVGFKLKFDELVRPEWAGLRRLIEDDAGIAIVFLHRRDLLRRYLSHQVVLRQTGITVVAAGDAPPPVRPFEVDVDDLLRDIAETRRRTAMFETAFASHPGMQLEYEALAADPQDACGRVFSFLGVSPFQVQVPTAKIVR
;
A
#
# COMPACT_ATOMS: atom_id res chain seq x y z
N MET A 1 8.01 3.41 3.92
CA MET A 1 7.07 3.25 2.77
C MET A 1 6.76 1.78 2.54
N ILE A 2 5.50 1.44 2.15
CA ILE A 2 5.13 0.08 1.69
C ILE A 2 5.06 0.12 0.16
N ALA A 3 6.01 -0.56 -0.50
CA ALA A 3 6.08 -0.66 -1.96
C ALA A 3 5.48 -1.98 -2.44
N CYS A 4 4.55 -1.95 -3.40
CA CYS A 4 3.83 -3.16 -3.80
C CYS A 4 3.18 -3.07 -5.19
N ALA A 5 2.86 -4.22 -5.78
CA ALA A 5 1.90 -4.29 -6.87
C ALA A 5 0.45 -4.22 -6.35
N ALA A 6 -0.49 -3.90 -7.22
CA ALA A 6 -1.91 -4.00 -6.89
C ALA A 6 -2.29 -5.45 -6.52
N ARG A 7 -3.21 -5.63 -5.56
CA ARG A 7 -3.75 -6.91 -5.10
C ARG A 7 -2.76 -7.86 -4.40
N THR A 8 -1.73 -7.29 -3.78
CA THR A 8 -0.77 -8.03 -2.94
C THR A 8 -1.14 -8.06 -1.45
N GLY A 9 -2.35 -7.62 -1.06
CA GLY A 9 -2.75 -7.56 0.34
C GLY A 9 -2.28 -6.30 1.08
N SER A 10 -1.80 -5.30 0.36
CA SER A 10 -1.26 -4.05 0.95
C SER A 10 -2.27 -3.29 1.81
N THR A 11 -3.57 -3.31 1.45
CA THR A 11 -4.61 -2.70 2.30
C THR A 11 -4.79 -3.45 3.62
N MET A 12 -4.67 -4.79 3.61
CA MET A 12 -4.65 -5.58 4.84
C MET A 12 -3.46 -5.17 5.72
N LEU A 13 -2.25 -5.13 5.16
CA LEU A 13 -1.05 -4.72 5.90
C LEU A 13 -1.21 -3.32 6.50
N VAL A 14 -1.56 -2.31 5.67
CA VAL A 14 -1.77 -0.93 6.14
C VAL A 14 -2.74 -0.87 7.32
N ARG A 15 -3.92 -1.49 7.16
CA ARG A 15 -4.96 -1.45 8.20
C ARG A 15 -4.55 -2.21 9.47
N THR A 16 -3.78 -3.29 9.33
CA THR A 16 -3.26 -4.05 10.47
C THR A 16 -2.18 -3.26 11.21
N LEU A 17 -1.26 -2.61 10.50
CA LEU A 17 -0.22 -1.78 11.11
C LEU A 17 -0.79 -0.55 11.85
N ARG A 18 -1.92 -0.01 11.41
CA ARG A 18 -2.64 1.10 12.09
C ARG A 18 -3.16 0.74 13.49
N SER A 19 -3.22 -0.54 13.84
CA SER A 19 -3.56 -0.93 15.21
C SER A 19 -2.47 -0.57 16.22
N HIS A 20 -1.22 -0.34 15.76
CA HIS A 20 -0.10 0.05 16.60
C HIS A 20 -0.16 1.54 16.95
N PRO A 21 -0.12 1.93 18.25
CA PRO A 21 -0.29 3.32 18.67
C PRO A 21 0.82 4.28 18.21
N ASP A 22 2.05 3.75 18.01
CA ASP A 22 3.21 4.54 17.62
C ASP A 22 3.43 4.59 16.11
N LEU A 23 2.48 4.09 15.30
CA LEU A 23 2.53 4.11 13.83
C LEU A 23 1.41 4.95 13.25
N ILE A 24 1.76 5.79 12.28
CA ILE A 24 0.80 6.39 11.33
C ILE A 24 1.10 5.80 9.96
N VAL A 25 0.11 5.17 9.33
CA VAL A 25 0.30 4.51 8.03
C VAL A 25 -0.76 4.96 7.04
N HIS A 26 -0.42 5.90 6.20
CA HIS A 26 -1.33 6.35 5.15
C HIS A 26 -1.58 5.26 4.10
N GLY A 27 -2.75 5.30 3.48
CA GLY A 27 -3.13 4.42 2.38
C GLY A 27 -2.52 4.85 1.04
N GLU A 28 -3.33 4.85 -0.01
CA GLU A 28 -2.94 5.23 -1.38
C GLU A 28 -3.00 6.76 -1.53
N VAL A 29 -2.07 7.47 -0.91
CA VAL A 29 -2.05 8.95 -0.93
C VAL A 29 -1.45 9.52 -2.21
N TRP A 30 -0.86 8.67 -3.07
CA TRP A 30 -0.27 9.04 -4.36
C TRP A 30 -1.00 8.42 -5.56
N GLY A 31 -2.19 7.86 -5.36
CA GLY A 31 -3.09 7.41 -6.43
C GLY A 31 -3.80 8.56 -7.15
N ASP A 32 -4.69 8.26 -8.11
CA ASP A 32 -5.52 9.28 -8.78
C ASP A 32 -6.34 10.08 -7.76
N HIS A 33 -6.90 9.37 -6.79
CA HIS A 33 -7.56 9.94 -5.63
C HIS A 33 -6.81 9.49 -4.38
N MET A 34 -6.65 10.40 -3.43
CA MET A 34 -6.12 10.04 -2.11
C MET A 34 -7.10 9.10 -1.41
N VAL A 35 -6.58 8.03 -0.83
CA VAL A 35 -7.39 7.09 -0.04
C VAL A 35 -6.68 6.76 1.25
N GLY A 36 -7.41 6.91 2.37
CA GLY A 36 -6.95 6.46 3.67
C GLY A 36 -5.79 7.29 4.21
N VAL A 37 -5.93 8.60 4.21
CA VAL A 37 -5.07 9.48 5.02
C VAL A 37 -5.31 9.13 6.48
N ASP A 38 -4.24 9.00 7.26
CA ASP A 38 -4.25 8.52 8.64
C ASP A 38 -3.73 9.58 9.61
N GLY A 39 -3.89 9.35 10.91
CA GLY A 39 -3.44 10.24 11.96
C GLY A 39 -4.10 11.63 11.93
N PRO A 40 -3.44 12.65 12.49
CA PRO A 40 -4.00 14.01 12.57
C PRO A 40 -4.29 14.65 11.22
N LEU A 41 -3.48 14.32 10.21
CA LEU A 41 -3.74 14.78 8.83
C LEU A 41 -5.05 14.19 8.30
N GLY A 42 -5.32 12.91 8.59
CA GLY A 42 -6.58 12.25 8.25
C GLY A 42 -7.77 12.85 8.96
N VAL A 43 -7.64 13.24 10.24
CA VAL A 43 -8.68 13.95 10.98
C VAL A 43 -9.01 15.28 10.30
N ARG A 44 -7.99 16.12 10.01
CA ARG A 44 -8.19 17.40 9.31
C ARG A 44 -8.85 17.23 7.94
N CYS A 45 -8.45 16.23 7.18
CA CYS A 45 -9.07 15.92 5.89
C CYS A 45 -10.53 15.43 6.04
N GLY A 46 -10.89 14.84 7.17
CA GLY A 46 -12.27 14.40 7.49
C GLY A 46 -13.18 15.52 7.95
N GLU A 47 -12.66 16.68 8.36
CA GLU A 47 -13.44 17.83 8.82
C GLU A 47 -14.15 18.58 7.69
N GLY A 48 -13.71 18.43 6.45
CA GLY A 48 -14.37 19.06 5.31
C GLY A 48 -13.71 18.79 3.96
N GLN A 49 -14.48 18.95 2.90
CA GLN A 49 -14.05 18.73 1.52
C GLN A 49 -12.90 19.67 1.13
N GLU A 50 -12.92 20.91 1.62
CA GLU A 50 -11.92 21.94 1.30
C GLU A 50 -10.50 21.51 1.72
N ALA A 51 -10.34 20.97 2.93
CA ALA A 51 -9.04 20.48 3.42
C ALA A 51 -8.55 19.28 2.59
N TRP A 52 -9.48 18.40 2.21
CA TRP A 52 -9.20 17.28 1.32
C TRP A 52 -8.74 17.72 -0.06
N ASP A 53 -9.48 18.63 -0.69
CA ASP A 53 -9.18 19.15 -2.03
C ASP A 53 -7.85 19.93 -2.05
N ALA A 54 -7.59 20.73 -1.00
CA ALA A 54 -6.32 21.44 -0.86
C ALA A 54 -5.12 20.48 -0.81
N LEU A 55 -5.21 19.39 -0.05
CA LEU A 55 -4.15 18.39 0.03
C LEU A 55 -4.05 17.58 -1.28
N GLN A 56 -5.19 17.28 -1.91
CA GLN A 56 -5.27 16.62 -3.21
C GLN A 56 -4.52 17.43 -4.28
N ASP A 57 -4.70 18.75 -4.32
CA ASP A 57 -4.02 19.66 -5.23
C ASP A 57 -2.53 19.82 -4.90
N LEU A 58 -2.20 19.96 -3.62
CA LEU A 58 -0.83 20.19 -3.16
C LEU A 58 0.12 19.09 -3.63
N ARG A 59 -0.29 17.82 -3.54
CA ARG A 59 0.55 16.69 -3.92
C ARG A 59 0.96 16.70 -5.40
N PHE A 60 0.18 17.34 -6.29
CA PHE A 60 0.53 17.51 -7.70
C PHE A 60 1.39 18.75 -7.94
N ARG A 61 1.13 19.83 -7.22
CA ARG A 61 1.85 21.10 -7.41
C ARG A 61 3.20 21.09 -6.71
N GLU A 62 3.23 20.58 -5.49
CA GLU A 62 4.39 20.65 -4.59
C GLU A 62 4.61 19.26 -3.92
N PRO A 63 5.02 18.24 -4.71
CA PRO A 63 5.13 16.87 -4.19
C PRO A 63 6.13 16.73 -3.02
N ALA A 64 7.17 17.57 -2.96
CA ALA A 64 8.10 17.59 -1.82
C ALA A 64 7.39 18.04 -0.54
N HIS A 65 6.67 19.15 -0.59
CA HIS A 65 5.92 19.67 0.56
C HIS A 65 4.83 18.67 1.00
N ALA A 66 4.11 18.07 0.05
CA ALA A 66 3.12 17.05 0.37
C ALA A 66 3.76 15.80 1.01
N LEU A 67 4.93 15.39 0.54
CA LEU A 67 5.68 14.27 1.13
C LEU A 67 6.08 14.58 2.58
N ASP A 68 6.60 15.78 2.85
CA ASP A 68 6.93 16.23 4.20
C ASP A 68 5.70 16.22 5.11
N MET A 69 4.54 16.68 4.61
CA MET A 69 3.28 16.64 5.38
C MET A 69 2.82 15.21 5.67
N PHE A 70 2.97 14.27 4.73
CA PHE A 70 2.62 12.86 4.95
C PHE A 70 3.61 12.15 5.86
N LEU A 71 4.86 12.60 5.96
CA LEU A 71 5.90 11.99 6.79
C LEU A 71 6.17 12.75 8.10
N ASP A 72 5.28 13.67 8.49
CA ASP A 72 5.41 14.42 9.74
C ASP A 72 5.40 13.48 10.96
N LEU A 73 6.55 13.40 11.65
CA LEU A 73 6.80 12.50 12.78
C LEU A 73 6.39 13.07 14.15
N HIS A 74 5.79 14.27 14.20
CA HIS A 74 5.54 14.93 15.52
C HIS A 74 4.61 14.14 16.45
N GLN A 75 3.88 13.14 15.96
CA GLN A 75 2.88 12.41 16.74
C GLN A 75 3.01 10.89 16.67
N ALA A 76 4.04 10.35 16.03
CA ALA A 76 4.29 8.92 15.94
C ALA A 76 5.78 8.63 15.88
N GLN A 77 6.17 7.45 16.35
CA GLN A 77 7.56 6.99 16.27
C GLN A 77 7.98 6.67 14.83
N SER A 78 7.01 6.21 14.02
CA SER A 78 7.24 5.99 12.60
C SER A 78 5.98 6.34 11.80
N VAL A 79 6.18 7.05 10.69
CA VAL A 79 5.12 7.42 9.76
C VAL A 79 5.45 6.88 8.38
N GLY A 80 4.45 6.43 7.65
CA GLY A 80 4.65 5.93 6.31
C GLY A 80 3.37 5.90 5.47
N PHE A 81 3.51 5.48 4.23
CA PHE A 81 2.41 5.36 3.28
C PHE A 81 2.58 4.16 2.37
N LYS A 82 1.49 3.75 1.76
CA LYS A 82 1.48 2.73 0.73
C LYS A 82 1.61 3.37 -0.66
N LEU A 83 2.47 2.79 -1.48
CA LEU A 83 2.73 3.21 -2.85
C LEU A 83 2.72 1.98 -3.78
N LYS A 84 1.87 2.02 -4.79
CA LYS A 84 1.83 0.96 -5.80
C LYS A 84 2.83 1.26 -6.92
N PHE A 85 3.43 0.22 -7.46
CA PHE A 85 4.37 0.35 -8.59
C PHE A 85 3.72 1.02 -9.82
N ASP A 86 2.41 0.79 -10.02
CA ASP A 86 1.65 1.43 -11.11
C ASP A 86 1.57 2.95 -10.95
N GLU A 87 1.60 3.45 -9.74
CA GLU A 87 1.60 4.89 -9.43
C GLU A 87 2.96 5.51 -9.75
N LEU A 88 4.05 4.89 -9.30
CA LEU A 88 5.41 5.41 -9.48
C LEU A 88 5.90 5.47 -10.94
N VAL A 89 5.33 4.68 -11.85
CA VAL A 89 5.73 4.75 -13.27
C VAL A 89 5.04 5.88 -14.04
N ARG A 90 4.09 6.55 -13.43
CA ARG A 90 3.32 7.62 -14.06
C ARG A 90 4.16 8.89 -14.17
N PRO A 91 4.08 9.61 -15.30
CA PRO A 91 4.88 10.83 -15.51
C PRO A 91 4.66 11.91 -14.47
N GLU A 92 3.43 12.08 -14.00
CA GLU A 92 3.06 13.07 -12.98
C GLU A 92 3.75 12.84 -11.64
N TRP A 93 4.14 11.60 -11.34
CA TRP A 93 4.87 11.25 -10.11
C TRP A 93 6.38 11.13 -10.29
N ALA A 94 6.94 11.55 -11.44
CA ALA A 94 8.38 11.50 -11.69
C ALA A 94 9.18 12.34 -10.67
N GLY A 95 8.64 13.49 -10.24
CA GLY A 95 9.23 14.31 -9.18
C GLY A 95 9.23 13.61 -7.81
N LEU A 96 8.09 13.06 -7.40
CA LEU A 96 7.95 12.27 -6.18
C LEU A 96 8.91 11.08 -6.19
N ARG A 97 8.99 10.35 -7.30
CA ARG A 97 9.87 9.20 -7.43
C ARG A 97 11.33 9.57 -7.17
N ARG A 98 11.81 10.68 -7.74
CA ARG A 98 13.17 11.19 -7.50
C ARG A 98 13.40 11.56 -6.04
N LEU A 99 12.44 12.25 -5.40
CA LEU A 99 12.52 12.60 -3.99
C LEU A 99 12.68 11.36 -3.10
N ILE A 100 11.92 10.28 -3.42
CA ILE A 100 12.03 9.02 -2.69
C ILE A 100 13.39 8.35 -2.99
N GLU A 101 13.81 8.26 -4.26
CA GLU A 101 15.08 7.65 -4.67
C GLU A 101 16.29 8.34 -4.02
N ASP A 102 16.24 9.66 -3.84
CA ASP A 102 17.33 10.47 -3.29
C ASP A 102 17.38 10.45 -1.75
N ASP A 103 16.29 10.10 -1.06
CA ASP A 103 16.24 10.05 0.40
C ASP A 103 16.40 8.61 0.94
N ALA A 104 17.64 8.16 1.04
CA ALA A 104 17.97 6.83 1.60
C ALA A 104 17.56 6.64 3.08
N GLY A 105 17.05 7.68 3.77
CA GLY A 105 16.47 7.57 5.10
C GLY A 105 15.07 6.92 5.11
N ILE A 106 14.41 6.84 3.97
CA ILE A 106 13.10 6.20 3.86
C ILE A 106 13.24 4.68 3.92
N ALA A 107 12.76 4.05 4.99
CA ALA A 107 12.70 2.60 5.10
C ALA A 107 11.59 2.01 4.20
N ILE A 108 11.86 0.91 3.51
CA ILE A 108 10.94 0.31 2.53
C ILE A 108 10.56 -1.12 2.90
N VAL A 109 9.27 -1.38 2.99
CA VAL A 109 8.69 -2.74 3.06
C VAL A 109 8.21 -3.11 1.66
N PHE A 110 8.91 -4.03 0.99
CA PHE A 110 8.49 -4.60 -0.28
C PHE A 110 7.49 -5.72 -0.02
N LEU A 111 6.22 -5.47 -0.34
CA LEU A 111 5.17 -6.48 -0.16
C LEU A 111 4.91 -7.19 -1.48
N HIS A 112 5.19 -8.48 -1.50
CA HIS A 112 5.02 -9.36 -2.65
C HIS A 112 3.85 -10.33 -2.44
N ARG A 113 3.34 -10.86 -3.54
CA ARG A 113 2.45 -12.01 -3.56
C ARG A 113 3.04 -13.05 -4.50
N ARG A 114 3.37 -14.24 -3.97
CA ARG A 114 3.97 -15.33 -4.74
C ARG A 114 3.01 -15.89 -5.79
N ASP A 115 1.75 -16.06 -5.39
CA ASP A 115 0.68 -16.56 -6.28
C ASP A 115 0.17 -15.43 -7.18
N LEU A 116 0.88 -15.22 -8.31
CA LEU A 116 0.53 -14.19 -9.28
C LEU A 116 -0.75 -14.50 -10.04
N LEU A 117 -1.13 -15.78 -10.20
CA LEU A 117 -2.43 -16.14 -10.77
C LEU A 117 -3.56 -15.66 -9.86
N ARG A 118 -3.51 -15.98 -8.57
CA ARG A 118 -4.52 -15.50 -7.62
C ARG A 118 -4.50 -13.97 -7.46
N ARG A 119 -3.34 -13.32 -7.60
CA ARG A 119 -3.25 -11.87 -7.67
C ARG A 119 -4.04 -11.32 -8.85
N TYR A 120 -3.78 -11.86 -10.06
CA TYR A 120 -4.48 -11.50 -11.29
C TYR A 120 -5.99 -11.73 -11.16
N LEU A 121 -6.42 -12.92 -10.75
CA LEU A 121 -7.84 -13.24 -10.55
C LEU A 121 -8.51 -12.25 -9.58
N SER A 122 -7.86 -11.92 -8.46
CA SER A 122 -8.36 -10.91 -7.53
C SER A 122 -8.49 -9.53 -8.18
N HIS A 123 -7.59 -9.17 -9.10
CA HIS A 123 -7.67 -7.92 -9.87
C HIS A 123 -8.86 -7.94 -10.84
N GLN A 124 -9.02 -9.03 -11.60
CA GLN A 124 -10.12 -9.18 -12.55
C GLN A 124 -11.49 -9.15 -11.85
N VAL A 125 -11.62 -9.77 -10.67
CA VAL A 125 -12.86 -9.71 -9.87
C VAL A 125 -13.22 -8.27 -9.51
N VAL A 126 -12.26 -7.48 -9.07
CA VAL A 126 -12.50 -6.06 -8.76
C VAL A 126 -12.91 -5.29 -10.02
N LEU A 127 -12.16 -5.44 -11.11
CA LEU A 127 -12.37 -4.67 -12.33
C LEU A 127 -13.69 -5.03 -13.03
N ARG A 128 -14.03 -6.33 -13.08
CA ARG A 128 -15.15 -6.81 -13.93
C ARG A 128 -16.46 -7.04 -13.19
N GLN A 129 -16.41 -7.21 -11.85
CA GLN A 129 -17.59 -7.67 -11.13
C GLN A 129 -17.98 -6.80 -9.94
N THR A 130 -17.04 -6.46 -9.06
CA THR A 130 -17.42 -5.93 -7.75
C THR A 130 -17.10 -4.45 -7.54
N GLY A 131 -16.05 -3.91 -8.15
CA GLY A 131 -15.50 -2.60 -7.78
C GLY A 131 -14.94 -2.54 -6.34
N ILE A 132 -15.11 -3.61 -5.55
CA ILE A 132 -14.78 -3.64 -4.13
C ILE A 132 -13.34 -4.12 -3.96
N THR A 133 -12.50 -3.26 -3.40
CA THR A 133 -11.07 -3.54 -3.19
C THR A 133 -10.76 -4.17 -1.84
N VAL A 134 -11.64 -3.99 -0.85
CA VAL A 134 -11.48 -4.48 0.52
C VAL A 134 -12.83 -4.79 1.16
N VAL A 135 -12.87 -5.81 2.01
CA VAL A 135 -14.02 -6.18 2.82
C VAL A 135 -13.59 -6.10 4.29
N ALA A 136 -14.45 -5.58 5.15
CA ALA A 136 -14.17 -5.52 6.59
C ALA A 136 -14.21 -6.92 7.22
N ALA A 137 -13.51 -7.10 8.33
CA ALA A 137 -13.58 -8.33 9.09
C ALA A 137 -15.02 -8.51 9.64
N GLY A 138 -15.57 -9.69 9.44
CA GLY A 138 -16.97 -9.99 9.83
C GLY A 138 -17.99 -9.78 8.73
N ASP A 139 -17.67 -9.00 7.69
CA ASP A 139 -18.56 -8.83 6.55
C ASP A 139 -18.50 -10.00 5.57
N ALA A 140 -19.63 -10.29 4.92
CA ALA A 140 -19.66 -11.26 3.85
C ALA A 140 -18.97 -10.70 2.59
N PRO A 141 -18.06 -11.47 1.96
CA PRO A 141 -17.48 -11.04 0.70
C PRO A 141 -18.57 -10.98 -0.39
N PRO A 142 -18.43 -10.06 -1.37
CA PRO A 142 -19.36 -9.97 -2.46
C PRO A 142 -19.40 -11.30 -3.25
N PRO A 143 -20.55 -11.67 -3.82
CA PRO A 143 -20.64 -12.86 -4.65
C PRO A 143 -19.78 -12.70 -5.91
N VAL A 144 -18.98 -13.71 -6.20
CA VAL A 144 -18.11 -13.76 -7.38
C VAL A 144 -18.63 -14.86 -8.32
N ARG A 145 -18.83 -14.50 -9.58
CA ARG A 145 -19.23 -15.44 -10.62
C ARG A 145 -18.00 -15.98 -11.36
N PRO A 146 -18.02 -17.23 -11.81
CA PRO A 146 -17.00 -17.74 -12.71
C PRO A 146 -16.88 -16.87 -13.97
N PHE A 147 -15.67 -16.69 -14.47
CA PHE A 147 -15.37 -15.98 -15.71
C PHE A 147 -14.20 -16.64 -16.44
N GLU A 148 -14.19 -16.48 -17.74
CA GLU A 148 -13.06 -16.94 -18.55
C GLU A 148 -11.85 -16.04 -18.38
N VAL A 149 -10.68 -16.66 -18.29
CA VAL A 149 -9.39 -15.99 -18.21
C VAL A 149 -8.77 -15.92 -19.59
N ASP A 150 -8.50 -14.71 -20.06
CA ASP A 150 -7.62 -14.50 -21.20
C ASP A 150 -6.19 -14.83 -20.77
N VAL A 151 -5.65 -15.91 -21.33
CA VAL A 151 -4.33 -16.43 -20.98
C VAL A 151 -3.22 -15.47 -21.41
N ASP A 152 -3.35 -14.80 -22.53
CA ASP A 152 -2.35 -13.85 -23.02
C ASP A 152 -2.33 -12.60 -22.13
N ASP A 153 -3.50 -12.12 -21.69
CA ASP A 153 -3.60 -11.02 -20.73
C ASP A 153 -2.99 -11.40 -19.37
N LEU A 154 -3.28 -12.61 -18.88
CA LEU A 154 -2.67 -13.14 -17.65
C LEU A 154 -1.14 -13.18 -17.75
N LEU A 155 -0.59 -13.69 -18.86
CA LEU A 155 0.85 -13.81 -19.04
C LEU A 155 1.52 -12.42 -19.13
N ARG A 156 0.90 -11.47 -19.84
CA ARG A 156 1.36 -10.07 -19.89
C ARG A 156 1.37 -9.43 -18.50
N ASP A 157 0.29 -9.59 -17.73
CA ASP A 157 0.15 -9.04 -16.39
C ASP A 157 1.22 -9.62 -15.42
N ILE A 158 1.47 -10.93 -15.49
CA ILE A 158 2.53 -11.58 -14.69
C ILE A 158 3.91 -11.03 -15.05
N ALA A 159 4.21 -10.95 -16.36
CA ALA A 159 5.49 -10.43 -16.83
C ALA A 159 5.72 -8.98 -16.41
N GLU A 160 4.71 -8.14 -16.57
CA GLU A 160 4.76 -6.73 -16.20
C GLU A 160 4.89 -6.53 -14.67
N THR A 161 4.15 -7.33 -13.88
CA THR A 161 4.27 -7.30 -12.42
C THR A 161 5.69 -7.63 -11.98
N ARG A 162 6.31 -8.69 -12.55
CA ARG A 162 7.69 -9.07 -12.25
C ARG A 162 8.69 -8.01 -12.67
N ARG A 163 8.51 -7.46 -13.86
CA ARG A 163 9.38 -6.40 -14.40
C ARG A 163 9.38 -5.16 -13.50
N ARG A 164 8.18 -4.68 -13.11
CA ARG A 164 8.06 -3.51 -12.21
C ARG A 164 8.61 -3.79 -10.83
N THR A 165 8.35 -4.95 -10.28
CA THR A 165 8.93 -5.37 -8.99
C THR A 165 10.45 -5.26 -9.03
N ALA A 166 11.12 -5.92 -9.99
CA ALA A 166 12.57 -5.88 -10.12
C ALA A 166 13.11 -4.46 -10.37
N MET A 167 12.40 -3.66 -11.16
CA MET A 167 12.77 -2.27 -11.42
C MET A 167 12.80 -1.44 -10.14
N PHE A 168 11.78 -1.55 -9.28
CA PHE A 168 11.72 -0.76 -8.05
C PHE A 168 12.61 -1.32 -6.94
N GLU A 169 12.81 -2.62 -6.86
CA GLU A 169 13.83 -3.20 -5.98
C GLU A 169 15.23 -2.68 -6.32
N THR A 170 15.52 -2.54 -7.61
CA THR A 170 16.79 -1.95 -8.06
C THR A 170 16.86 -0.45 -7.77
N ALA A 171 15.81 0.31 -8.09
CA ALA A 171 15.76 1.76 -7.87
C ALA A 171 15.92 2.13 -6.39
N PHE A 172 15.38 1.32 -5.50
CA PHE A 172 15.43 1.55 -4.06
C PHE A 172 16.47 0.68 -3.31
N ALA A 173 17.46 0.13 -4.02
CA ALA A 173 18.45 -0.77 -3.42
C ALA A 173 19.35 -0.10 -2.36
N SER A 174 19.47 1.23 -2.35
CA SER A 174 20.20 2.02 -1.36
C SER A 174 19.44 2.25 -0.05
N HIS A 175 18.13 1.98 -0.04
CA HIS A 175 17.28 2.20 1.13
C HIS A 175 17.36 1.03 2.12
N PRO A 176 17.18 1.26 3.43
CA PRO A 176 16.84 0.20 4.36
C PRO A 176 15.60 -0.52 3.85
N GLY A 177 15.71 -1.80 3.52
CA GLY A 177 14.63 -2.55 2.88
C GLY A 177 14.35 -3.89 3.55
N MET A 178 13.08 -4.31 3.60
CA MET A 178 12.69 -5.66 3.98
C MET A 178 11.70 -6.25 2.99
N GLN A 179 11.79 -7.57 2.80
CA GLN A 179 10.84 -8.33 1.98
C GLN A 179 9.75 -8.93 2.87
N LEU A 180 8.49 -8.77 2.45
CA LEU A 180 7.33 -9.36 3.10
C LEU A 180 6.44 -10.05 2.06
N GLU A 181 6.05 -11.29 2.33
CA GLU A 181 5.13 -12.02 1.46
C GLU A 181 3.70 -11.92 1.95
N TYR A 182 2.75 -11.70 1.04
CA TYR A 182 1.32 -11.74 1.34
C TYR A 182 0.90 -13.05 1.99
N GLU A 183 1.46 -14.17 1.54
CA GLU A 183 1.13 -15.48 2.05
C GLU A 183 1.52 -15.65 3.52
N ALA A 184 2.66 -15.10 3.95
CA ALA A 184 3.08 -15.05 5.34
C ALA A 184 2.16 -14.13 6.15
N LEU A 185 1.88 -12.92 5.64
CA LEU A 185 0.95 -11.98 6.27
C LEU A 185 -0.45 -12.58 6.44
N ALA A 186 -0.92 -13.35 5.47
CA ALA A 186 -2.25 -13.97 5.50
C ALA A 186 -2.33 -15.22 6.39
N ALA A 187 -1.21 -15.91 6.62
CA ALA A 187 -1.11 -17.09 7.47
C ALA A 187 -0.96 -16.70 8.95
N ASP A 188 -0.06 -15.77 9.25
CA ASP A 188 0.19 -15.24 10.59
C ASP A 188 0.43 -13.72 10.54
N PRO A 189 -0.65 -12.92 10.65
CA PRO A 189 -0.55 -11.47 10.67
C PRO A 189 0.27 -10.93 11.86
N GLN A 190 0.25 -11.63 12.99
CA GLN A 190 0.98 -11.22 14.19
C GLN A 190 2.49 -11.32 13.97
N ASP A 191 2.99 -12.45 13.48
CA ASP A 191 4.40 -12.63 13.17
C ASP A 191 4.84 -11.67 12.06
N ALA A 192 4.10 -11.60 10.96
CA ALA A 192 4.41 -10.75 9.83
C ALA A 192 4.53 -9.26 10.23
N CYS A 193 3.59 -8.75 11.03
CA CYS A 193 3.66 -7.38 11.54
C CYS A 193 4.75 -7.21 12.59
N GLY A 194 5.01 -8.21 13.43
CA GLY A 194 6.12 -8.20 14.40
C GLY A 194 7.47 -8.00 13.72
N ARG A 195 7.69 -8.62 12.56
CA ARG A 195 8.89 -8.40 11.73
C ARG A 195 8.96 -6.98 11.20
N VAL A 196 7.82 -6.39 10.79
CA VAL A 196 7.76 -4.98 10.36
C VAL A 196 8.05 -4.05 11.53
N PHE A 197 7.50 -4.30 12.73
CA PHE A 197 7.78 -3.52 13.93
C PHE A 197 9.27 -3.54 14.29
N SER A 198 9.89 -4.72 14.27
CA SER A 198 11.32 -4.86 14.51
C SER A 198 12.16 -4.11 13.48
N PHE A 199 11.78 -4.16 12.21
CA PHE A 199 12.44 -3.45 11.12
C PHE A 199 12.33 -1.92 11.26
N LEU A 200 11.18 -1.42 11.72
CA LEU A 200 10.94 0.01 11.95
C LEU A 200 11.45 0.50 13.30
N GLY A 201 11.94 -0.39 14.17
CA GLY A 201 12.43 -0.05 15.50
C GLY A 201 11.32 0.34 16.49
N VAL A 202 10.06 -0.02 16.24
CA VAL A 202 8.96 0.21 17.16
C VAL A 202 8.72 -0.99 18.07
N SER A 203 8.08 -0.77 19.22
CA SER A 203 7.83 -1.80 20.22
C SER A 203 6.92 -2.93 19.68
N PRO A 204 7.05 -4.18 20.15
CA PRO A 204 6.08 -5.23 19.82
C PRO A 204 4.66 -4.86 20.26
N PHE A 205 3.68 -5.18 19.41
CA PHE A 205 2.28 -4.88 19.67
C PHE A 205 1.37 -6.02 19.21
N GLN A 206 0.26 -6.26 19.92
CA GLN A 206 -0.76 -7.25 19.53
C GLN A 206 -1.64 -6.65 18.44
N VAL A 207 -1.53 -7.16 17.21
CA VAL A 207 -2.24 -6.58 16.06
C VAL A 207 -3.71 -7.01 15.99
N GLN A 208 -4.50 -6.16 15.36
CA GLN A 208 -5.88 -6.45 14.97
C GLN A 208 -5.97 -6.49 13.44
N VAL A 209 -6.63 -7.49 12.88
CA VAL A 209 -6.81 -7.65 11.44
C VAL A 209 -8.23 -7.23 11.04
N PRO A 210 -8.42 -5.98 10.57
CA PRO A 210 -9.75 -5.44 10.31
C PRO A 210 -10.29 -5.76 8.91
N THR A 211 -9.72 -6.74 8.19
CA THR A 211 -10.09 -7.07 6.81
C THR A 211 -10.35 -8.56 6.60
N ALA A 212 -11.24 -8.88 5.66
CA ALA A 212 -11.51 -10.23 5.19
C ALA A 212 -11.05 -10.45 3.74
N LYS A 213 -10.86 -11.72 3.33
CA LYS A 213 -10.55 -12.08 1.93
C LYS A 213 -11.78 -11.91 1.05
N ILE A 214 -11.62 -11.30 -0.13
CA ILE A 214 -12.68 -11.19 -1.14
C ILE A 214 -12.78 -12.48 -1.97
N VAL A 215 -11.64 -13.05 -2.37
CA VAL A 215 -11.56 -14.28 -3.17
C VAL A 215 -10.90 -15.36 -2.32
N ARG A 216 -11.59 -16.47 -2.16
CA ARG A 216 -11.12 -17.66 -1.41
C ARG A 216 -10.38 -18.63 -2.31
#